data_33685737072a86f7eda1b1729d062765
#
_entry.id   33685737072a86f7eda1b1729d062765
#
_cell.length_a   1.000
_cell.length_b   1.000
_cell.length_c   1.000
_cell.angle_alpha   90.00
_cell.angle_beta   90.00
_cell.angle_gamma   90.00
#
_symmetry.space_group_name_H-M   'P 1'
#
loop_
_entity.id
_entity.type
_entity.pdbx_description
1 polymer ?
#
loop_
_entity_poly.entity_id
_entity_poly.type
_entity_poly.pdbx_seq_one_letter_code
_entity_poly.pdbx_strand_id
1 'polypeptide(L)'
;MSLNGKHALITGSSRGIGRGIALKLAASGVKVAVHYYQDEAAAINTLSKVREHGADGFVVQADVTRPEEIQRMFERIEHEFGTLDILVSNARPELAAFYRTPMELTVEQLRVALDSQAQAFLLEVQAVARLMPDGGRIIAISYSPSGLTGSWQPWVAMWRRRQRRKRLRLAKPQQ
;
A
#
# COMPACT_ATOMS: atom_id res chain seq x y z
N MET A 1 10.65 -3.61 22.00
CA MET A 1 9.74 -2.43 21.91
C MET A 1 8.32 -2.95 21.88
N SER A 2 7.43 -2.41 22.71
CA SER A 2 6.00 -2.72 22.65
C SER A 2 5.35 -1.95 21.51
N LEU A 3 4.43 -2.58 20.77
CA LEU A 3 3.59 -1.92 19.76
C LEU A 3 2.26 -1.43 20.35
N ASN A 4 1.96 -1.76 21.61
CA ASN A 4 0.72 -1.38 22.26
C ASN A 4 0.56 0.15 22.31
N GLY A 5 -0.62 0.62 21.92
CA GLY A 5 -0.96 2.05 21.88
C GLY A 5 -0.40 2.80 20.65
N LYS A 6 0.35 2.15 19.75
CA LYS A 6 0.83 2.72 18.51
C LYS A 6 -0.29 2.86 17.47
N HIS A 7 -0.13 3.81 16.54
CA HIS A 7 -1.08 4.09 15.47
C HIS A 7 -0.52 3.65 14.12
N ALA A 8 -1.33 2.96 13.32
CA ALA A 8 -0.94 2.48 12.00
C ALA A 8 -1.96 2.83 10.92
N LEU A 9 -1.46 3.24 9.76
CA LEU A 9 -2.20 3.25 8.50
C LEU A 9 -1.70 2.11 7.61
N ILE A 10 -2.62 1.32 7.08
CA ILE A 10 -2.31 0.32 6.06
C ILE A 10 -3.18 0.61 4.83
N THR A 11 -2.57 1.11 3.75
CA THR A 11 -3.34 1.36 2.53
C THR A 11 -3.79 0.06 1.86
N GLY A 12 -5.04 0.02 1.37
CA GLY A 12 -5.64 -1.19 0.80
C GLY A 12 -5.86 -2.32 1.81
N SER A 13 -6.27 -1.98 3.04
CA SER A 13 -6.45 -2.96 4.14
C SER A 13 -7.86 -3.51 4.30
N SER A 14 -8.79 -3.15 3.42
CA SER A 14 -10.15 -3.73 3.43
C SER A 14 -10.16 -5.24 3.15
N ARG A 15 -9.13 -5.79 2.47
CA ARG A 15 -9.03 -7.23 2.11
C ARG A 15 -7.56 -7.67 1.93
N GLY A 16 -7.39 -8.97 1.68
CA GLY A 16 -6.12 -9.56 1.25
C GLY A 16 -4.95 -9.35 2.23
N ILE A 17 -3.78 -9.04 1.69
CA ILE A 17 -2.54 -8.85 2.45
C ILE A 17 -2.67 -7.69 3.43
N GLY A 18 -3.23 -6.56 2.99
CA GLY A 18 -3.44 -5.39 3.85
C GLY A 18 -4.31 -5.69 5.07
N ARG A 19 -5.41 -6.45 4.90
CA ARG A 19 -6.22 -6.94 6.02
C ARG A 19 -5.41 -7.81 6.97
N GLY A 20 -4.63 -8.76 6.45
CA GLY A 20 -3.79 -9.63 7.27
C GLY A 20 -2.77 -8.84 8.12
N ILE A 21 -2.18 -7.81 7.56
CA ILE A 21 -1.26 -6.90 8.26
C ILE A 21 -2.01 -6.12 9.34
N ALA A 22 -3.19 -5.56 9.02
CA ALA A 22 -4.03 -4.82 9.95
C ALA A 22 -4.38 -5.65 11.19
N LEU A 23 -4.85 -6.89 10.98
CA LEU A 23 -5.22 -7.80 12.07
C LEU A 23 -4.00 -8.21 12.91
N LYS A 24 -2.85 -8.42 12.28
CA LYS A 24 -1.62 -8.77 12.99
C LYS A 24 -1.12 -7.62 13.89
N LEU A 25 -1.22 -6.38 13.41
CA LEU A 25 -0.90 -5.20 14.19
C LEU A 25 -1.91 -4.99 15.32
N ALA A 26 -3.20 -5.16 15.04
CA ALA A 26 -4.27 -5.08 16.04
C ALA A 26 -4.06 -6.07 17.19
N ALA A 27 -3.70 -7.31 16.89
CA ALA A 27 -3.36 -8.34 17.90
C ALA A 27 -2.14 -7.96 18.78
N SER A 28 -1.39 -6.92 18.41
CA SER A 28 -0.29 -6.36 19.18
C SER A 28 -0.64 -5.03 19.88
N GLY A 29 -1.94 -4.67 19.92
CA GLY A 29 -2.46 -3.47 20.57
C GLY A 29 -2.31 -2.18 19.76
N VAL A 30 -2.08 -2.29 18.44
CA VAL A 30 -1.96 -1.13 17.55
C VAL A 30 -3.35 -0.66 17.12
N LYS A 31 -3.64 0.62 17.24
CA LYS A 31 -4.83 1.23 16.63
C LYS A 31 -4.65 1.37 15.12
N VAL A 32 -5.67 1.01 14.33
CA VAL A 32 -5.53 0.85 12.89
C VAL A 32 -6.49 1.74 12.11
N ALA A 33 -5.97 2.58 11.23
CA ALA A 33 -6.75 3.18 10.16
C ALA A 33 -6.85 2.18 9.00
N VAL A 34 -8.06 1.67 8.77
CA VAL A 34 -8.36 0.71 7.71
C VAL A 34 -8.75 1.46 6.44
N HIS A 35 -7.86 1.46 5.47
CA HIS A 35 -8.08 2.17 4.21
C HIS A 35 -8.75 1.28 3.15
N TYR A 36 -9.70 1.89 2.43
CA TYR A 36 -10.38 1.30 1.28
C TYR A 36 -10.54 2.31 0.13
N TYR A 37 -10.79 1.81 -1.08
CA TYR A 37 -11.13 2.62 -2.24
C TYR A 37 -12.64 2.61 -2.51
N GLN A 38 -13.24 1.46 -2.83
CA GLN A 38 -14.64 1.32 -3.22
C GLN A 38 -15.47 0.44 -2.28
N ASP A 39 -14.86 -0.54 -1.64
CA ASP A 39 -15.55 -1.55 -0.84
C ASP A 39 -15.54 -1.19 0.64
N GLU A 40 -16.48 -0.32 1.03
CA GLU A 40 -16.66 0.12 2.41
C GLU A 40 -17.07 -1.04 3.32
N ALA A 41 -17.96 -1.91 2.84
CA ALA A 41 -18.44 -3.05 3.63
C ALA A 41 -17.29 -3.99 4.03
N ALA A 42 -16.35 -4.24 3.10
CA ALA A 42 -15.14 -5.01 3.40
C ALA A 42 -14.21 -4.29 4.40
N ALA A 43 -14.15 -2.96 4.37
CA ALA A 43 -13.36 -2.18 5.32
C ALA A 43 -13.99 -2.22 6.73
N ILE A 44 -15.29 -2.05 6.83
CA ILE A 44 -16.06 -2.18 8.09
C ILE A 44 -15.89 -3.58 8.68
N ASN A 45 -15.99 -4.62 7.85
CA ASN A 45 -15.73 -6.00 8.30
C ASN A 45 -14.29 -6.19 8.83
N THR A 46 -13.31 -5.55 8.19
CA THR A 46 -11.92 -5.58 8.68
C THR A 46 -11.80 -4.85 10.01
N LEU A 47 -12.43 -3.69 10.17
CA LEU A 47 -12.44 -2.93 11.42
C LEU A 47 -13.11 -3.70 12.55
N SER A 48 -14.24 -4.40 12.28
CA SER A 48 -14.89 -5.28 13.27
C SER A 48 -13.89 -6.31 13.81
N LYS A 49 -13.14 -6.97 12.90
CA LYS A 49 -12.10 -7.94 13.29
C LYS A 49 -10.92 -7.32 14.04
N VAL A 50 -10.53 -6.07 13.74
CA VAL A 50 -9.55 -5.30 14.52
C VAL A 50 -10.03 -5.17 15.96
N ARG A 51 -11.32 -4.84 16.16
CA ARG A 51 -11.94 -4.70 17.48
C ARG A 51 -12.06 -6.01 18.23
N GLU A 52 -12.31 -7.12 17.52
CA GLU A 52 -12.29 -8.48 18.11
C GLU A 52 -10.91 -8.85 18.70
N HIS A 53 -9.83 -8.28 18.19
CA HIS A 53 -8.47 -8.39 18.74
C HIS A 53 -8.19 -7.44 19.92
N GLY A 54 -9.20 -6.68 20.38
CA GLY A 54 -9.05 -5.74 21.49
C GLY A 54 -8.38 -4.39 21.13
N ALA A 55 -8.13 -4.17 19.85
CA ALA A 55 -7.65 -2.88 19.35
C ALA A 55 -8.83 -2.01 18.87
N ASP A 56 -8.56 -0.73 18.59
CA ASP A 56 -9.53 0.18 18.01
C ASP A 56 -9.00 0.79 16.71
N GLY A 57 -9.83 1.58 16.05
CA GLY A 57 -9.49 2.25 14.82
C GLY A 57 -10.72 2.80 14.10
N PHE A 58 -10.51 3.19 12.86
CA PHE A 58 -11.56 3.70 11.99
C PHE A 58 -11.32 3.29 10.54
N VAL A 59 -12.33 3.47 9.71
CA VAL A 59 -12.21 3.30 8.26
C VAL A 59 -11.96 4.65 7.59
N VAL A 60 -11.14 4.65 6.54
CA VAL A 60 -10.85 5.83 5.73
C VAL A 60 -10.86 5.49 4.25
N GLN A 61 -11.57 6.31 3.48
CA GLN A 61 -11.66 6.15 2.03
C GLN A 61 -10.66 7.07 1.33
N ALA A 62 -9.98 6.55 0.31
CA ALA A 62 -9.24 7.36 -0.65
C ALA A 62 -8.97 6.58 -1.95
N ASP A 63 -8.93 7.27 -3.09
CA ASP A 63 -8.27 6.80 -4.29
C ASP A 63 -6.80 7.24 -4.23
N VAL A 64 -5.91 6.28 -4.04
CA VAL A 64 -4.46 6.58 -3.94
C VAL A 64 -3.82 7.03 -5.26
N THR A 65 -4.57 7.02 -6.37
CA THR A 65 -4.13 7.64 -7.63
C THR A 65 -4.35 9.15 -7.67
N ARG A 66 -5.11 9.68 -6.69
CA ARG A 66 -5.48 11.09 -6.59
C ARG A 66 -4.77 11.78 -5.44
N PRO A 67 -3.86 12.72 -5.73
CA PRO A 67 -3.10 13.44 -4.70
C PRO A 67 -3.97 14.11 -3.63
N GLU A 68 -5.06 14.71 -4.05
CA GLU A 68 -5.99 15.42 -3.16
C GLU A 68 -6.75 14.48 -2.22
N GLU A 69 -6.97 13.21 -2.62
CA GLU A 69 -7.60 12.22 -1.76
C GLU A 69 -6.61 11.64 -0.76
N ILE A 70 -5.35 11.46 -1.16
CA ILE A 70 -4.26 11.11 -0.23
C ILE A 70 -4.14 12.19 0.85
N GLN A 71 -4.13 13.47 0.47
CA GLN A 71 -4.05 14.57 1.43
C GLN A 71 -5.21 14.52 2.43
N ARG A 72 -6.46 14.43 1.96
CA ARG A 72 -7.64 14.31 2.84
C ARG A 72 -7.60 13.09 3.75
N MET A 73 -7.08 11.97 3.25
CA MET A 73 -6.87 10.77 4.07
C MET A 73 -5.93 11.04 5.25
N PHE A 74 -4.80 11.72 5.01
CA PHE A 74 -3.85 12.05 6.07
C PHE A 74 -4.37 13.13 7.02
N GLU A 75 -5.14 14.10 6.56
CA GLU A 75 -5.85 15.08 7.41
C GLU A 75 -6.83 14.36 8.36
N ARG A 76 -7.56 13.36 7.84
CA ARG A 76 -8.44 12.54 8.69
C ARG A 76 -7.66 11.73 9.72
N ILE A 77 -6.51 11.17 9.36
CA ILE A 77 -5.64 10.42 10.28
C ILE A 77 -5.10 11.34 11.36
N GLU A 78 -4.66 12.54 11.01
CA GLU A 78 -4.20 13.56 11.96
C GLU A 78 -5.30 13.93 12.95
N HIS A 79 -6.52 14.14 12.48
CA HIS A 79 -7.68 14.44 13.33
C HIS A 79 -8.00 13.31 14.31
N GLU A 80 -7.97 12.05 13.88
CA GLU A 80 -8.37 10.90 14.71
C GLU A 80 -7.27 10.38 15.62
N PHE A 81 -6.01 10.39 15.16
CA PHE A 81 -4.88 9.82 15.88
C PHE A 81 -3.89 10.86 16.43
N GLY A 82 -3.85 12.06 15.87
CA GLY A 82 -2.85 13.09 16.15
C GLY A 82 -1.47 12.76 15.56
N THR A 83 -0.99 11.54 15.77
CA THR A 83 0.30 11.04 15.27
C THR A 83 0.14 9.69 14.61
N LEU A 84 1.14 9.31 13.79
CA LEU A 84 1.20 7.99 13.17
C LEU A 84 2.59 7.37 13.42
N ASP A 85 2.63 6.12 13.87
CA ASP A 85 3.88 5.40 14.14
C ASP A 85 4.27 4.46 12.99
N ILE A 86 3.26 3.94 12.26
CA ILE A 86 3.46 2.92 11.25
C ILE A 86 2.65 3.26 9.99
N LEU A 87 3.33 3.37 8.85
CA LEU A 87 2.72 3.43 7.54
C LEU A 87 3.06 2.16 6.75
N VAL A 88 2.04 1.47 6.27
CA VAL A 88 2.20 0.36 5.31
C VAL A 88 1.56 0.74 3.98
N SER A 89 2.37 1.13 3.02
CA SER A 89 1.94 1.38 1.64
C SER A 89 1.74 0.04 0.93
N ASN A 90 0.49 -0.40 0.84
CA ASN A 90 0.09 -1.70 0.30
C ASN A 90 -0.94 -1.58 -0.82
N ALA A 91 -1.69 -0.48 -0.92
CA ALA A 91 -2.68 -0.29 -1.96
C ALA A 91 -2.09 -0.49 -3.36
N ARG A 92 -2.85 -1.15 -4.23
CA ARG A 92 -2.48 -1.43 -5.61
C ARG A 92 -3.73 -1.44 -6.49
N PRO A 93 -3.61 -1.19 -7.79
CA PRO A 93 -4.73 -1.32 -8.72
C PRO A 93 -5.25 -2.75 -8.80
N GLU A 94 -6.41 -2.92 -9.40
CA GLU A 94 -6.98 -4.25 -9.62
C GLU A 94 -6.06 -5.18 -10.42
N LEU A 95 -6.09 -6.45 -10.07
CA LEU A 95 -5.20 -7.48 -10.62
C LEU A 95 -5.23 -7.57 -12.15
N ALA A 96 -6.39 -7.36 -12.78
CA ALA A 96 -6.54 -7.43 -14.24
C ALA A 96 -5.62 -6.45 -15.00
N ALA A 97 -5.34 -5.26 -14.42
CA ALA A 97 -4.44 -4.28 -15.02
C ALA A 97 -2.96 -4.67 -14.91
N PHE A 98 -2.60 -5.55 -13.97
CA PHE A 98 -1.21 -5.97 -13.73
C PHE A 98 -0.76 -7.17 -14.52
N TYR A 99 -1.69 -8.07 -14.87
CA TYR A 99 -1.36 -9.38 -15.45
C TYR A 99 -1.36 -9.38 -16.99
N ARG A 100 -1.00 -8.24 -17.60
CA ARG A 100 -0.83 -8.16 -19.04
C ARG A 100 0.64 -8.27 -19.42
N THR A 101 0.88 -8.90 -20.57
CA THR A 101 2.24 -8.91 -21.14
C THR A 101 2.64 -7.49 -21.55
N PRO A 102 3.94 -7.18 -21.67
CA PRO A 102 4.41 -5.86 -22.10
C PRO A 102 3.79 -5.37 -23.41
N MET A 103 3.49 -6.29 -24.33
CA MET A 103 2.91 -5.98 -25.63
C MET A 103 1.41 -5.65 -25.58
N GLU A 104 0.73 -6.06 -24.51
CA GLU A 104 -0.70 -5.84 -24.31
C GLU A 104 -0.98 -4.68 -23.32
N LEU A 105 0.07 -4.19 -22.66
CA LEU A 105 -0.06 -3.12 -21.66
C LEU A 105 -0.26 -1.78 -22.35
N THR A 106 -1.38 -1.11 -22.08
CA THR A 106 -1.61 0.24 -22.58
C THR A 106 -0.86 1.28 -21.73
N VAL A 107 -0.62 2.46 -22.32
CA VAL A 107 -0.01 3.60 -21.60
C VAL A 107 -0.85 4.01 -20.40
N GLU A 108 -2.17 3.98 -20.52
CA GLU A 108 -3.08 4.31 -19.43
C GLU A 108 -2.97 3.32 -18.27
N GLN A 109 -2.93 2.02 -18.55
CA GLN A 109 -2.71 1.00 -17.53
C GLN A 109 -1.36 1.15 -16.84
N LEU A 110 -0.31 1.54 -17.58
CA LEU A 110 0.99 1.83 -17.00
C LEU A 110 0.94 3.06 -16.08
N ARG A 111 0.23 4.13 -16.49
CA ARG A 111 0.03 5.33 -15.64
C ARG A 111 -0.67 4.97 -14.34
N VAL A 112 -1.82 4.31 -14.40
CA VAL A 112 -2.55 3.85 -13.21
C VAL A 112 -1.66 3.02 -12.28
N ALA A 113 -0.81 2.16 -12.84
CA ALA A 113 0.13 1.35 -12.06
C ALA A 113 1.23 2.21 -11.39
N LEU A 114 1.72 3.24 -12.06
CA LEU A 114 2.73 4.15 -11.50
C LEU A 114 2.11 5.09 -10.46
N ASP A 115 0.94 5.65 -10.76
CA ASP A 115 0.24 6.59 -9.88
C ASP A 115 -0.18 5.91 -8.58
N SER A 116 -0.76 4.71 -8.66
CA SER A 116 -1.21 3.96 -7.48
C SER A 116 -0.09 3.36 -6.62
N GLN A 117 1.14 3.33 -7.10
CA GLN A 117 2.26 2.73 -6.37
C GLN A 117 3.42 3.70 -6.14
N ALA A 118 4.01 4.26 -7.20
CA ALA A 118 5.19 5.10 -7.07
C ALA A 118 4.83 6.51 -6.61
N GLN A 119 3.85 7.16 -7.27
CA GLN A 119 3.38 8.48 -6.90
C GLN A 119 2.68 8.44 -5.53
N ALA A 120 1.76 7.49 -5.33
CA ALA A 120 1.08 7.33 -4.05
C ALA A 120 2.09 7.17 -2.90
N PHE A 121 3.08 6.29 -3.04
CA PHE A 121 4.10 6.10 -2.02
C PHE A 121 4.89 7.38 -1.72
N LEU A 122 5.26 8.16 -2.75
CA LEU A 122 5.93 9.45 -2.54
C LEU A 122 5.07 10.40 -1.73
N LEU A 123 3.79 10.56 -2.10
CA LEU A 123 2.86 11.46 -1.42
C LEU A 123 2.53 10.98 -0.01
N GLU A 124 2.35 9.67 0.19
CA GLU A 124 2.17 9.06 1.50
C GLU A 124 3.36 9.34 2.43
N VAL A 125 4.61 9.21 1.92
CA VAL A 125 5.83 9.50 2.69
C VAL A 125 5.91 10.98 3.06
N GLN A 126 5.60 11.88 2.12
CA GLN A 126 5.60 13.33 2.37
C GLN A 126 4.55 13.74 3.41
N ALA A 127 3.35 13.17 3.32
CA ALA A 127 2.27 13.45 4.25
C ALA A 127 2.55 12.89 5.65
N VAL A 128 3.02 11.63 5.75
CA VAL A 128 3.26 10.98 7.04
C VAL A 128 4.44 11.58 7.80
N ALA A 129 5.41 12.18 7.13
CA ALA A 129 6.58 12.77 7.78
C ALA A 129 6.20 13.80 8.85
N ARG A 130 5.09 14.53 8.64
CA ARG A 130 4.56 15.50 9.63
C ARG A 130 3.88 14.84 10.83
N LEU A 131 3.39 13.62 10.67
CA LEU A 131 2.69 12.86 11.70
C LEU A 131 3.63 11.94 12.50
N MET A 132 4.93 11.91 12.16
CA MET A 132 5.95 11.08 12.80
C MET A 132 7.06 11.94 13.45
N PRO A 133 6.75 12.89 14.37
CA PRO A 133 7.74 13.81 14.93
C PRO A 133 8.86 13.07 15.66
N ASP A 134 8.55 11.98 16.34
CA ASP A 134 9.51 11.14 17.07
C ASP A 134 10.05 9.96 16.23
N GLY A 135 9.86 10.04 14.92
CA GLY A 135 10.17 8.97 13.99
C GLY A 135 9.07 7.89 13.92
N GLY A 136 9.24 6.95 12.99
CA GLY A 136 8.24 5.90 12.73
C GLY A 136 8.79 4.79 11.84
N ARG A 137 7.90 3.98 11.33
CA ARG A 137 8.21 2.90 10.38
C ARG A 137 7.38 3.03 9.12
N ILE A 138 8.04 3.19 7.99
CA ILE A 138 7.42 3.26 6.66
C ILE A 138 7.80 1.98 5.89
N ILE A 139 6.80 1.20 5.54
CA ILE A 139 6.94 -0.08 4.85
C ILE A 139 6.19 -0.01 3.53
N ALA A 140 6.85 -0.35 2.43
CA ALA A 140 6.20 -0.52 1.15
C ALA A 140 6.13 -1.99 0.76
N ILE A 141 4.95 -2.48 0.46
CA ILE A 141 4.78 -3.83 -0.09
C ILE A 141 5.21 -3.80 -1.54
N SER A 142 6.14 -4.68 -1.88
CA SER A 142 6.74 -4.77 -3.21
C SER A 142 6.89 -6.22 -3.62
N TYR A 143 7.18 -6.44 -4.90
CA TYR A 143 7.34 -7.78 -5.45
C TYR A 143 8.80 -8.20 -5.48
N SER A 144 9.05 -9.49 -5.22
CA SER A 144 10.39 -10.05 -5.37
C SER A 144 10.78 -10.15 -6.84
N PRO A 145 11.98 -9.71 -7.23
CA PRO A 145 12.46 -9.85 -8.61
C PRO A 145 13.02 -11.24 -8.90
N SER A 146 13.11 -12.12 -7.90
CA SER A 146 13.84 -13.37 -8.05
C SER A 146 12.93 -14.51 -8.46
N GLY A 147 13.29 -15.21 -9.53
CA GLY A 147 12.73 -16.52 -9.88
C GLY A 147 12.94 -17.60 -8.81
N LEU A 148 13.68 -17.33 -7.74
CA LEU A 148 13.93 -18.24 -6.63
C LEU A 148 12.66 -18.56 -5.82
N THR A 149 11.62 -17.72 -5.89
CA THR A 149 10.35 -17.93 -5.19
C THR A 149 9.23 -18.47 -6.10
N GLY A 150 9.53 -18.85 -7.34
CA GLY A 150 8.57 -19.38 -8.30
C GLY A 150 7.56 -18.38 -8.88
N SER A 151 7.65 -17.11 -8.52
CA SER A 151 6.77 -16.06 -9.03
C SER A 151 7.40 -15.25 -10.16
N TRP A 152 8.09 -15.95 -11.10
CA TRP A 152 8.56 -15.31 -12.32
C TRP A 152 7.37 -15.01 -13.22
N GLN A 153 6.97 -13.75 -13.26
CA GLN A 153 5.93 -13.25 -14.15
C GLN A 153 6.47 -12.03 -14.90
N PRO A 154 6.30 -11.93 -16.23
CA PRO A 154 6.84 -10.85 -17.04
C PRO A 154 6.05 -9.54 -16.91
N TRP A 155 5.81 -9.08 -15.68
CA TRP A 155 4.94 -7.94 -15.41
C TRP A 155 5.73 -6.63 -15.35
N VAL A 156 5.70 -5.89 -16.44
CA VAL A 156 6.43 -4.61 -16.58
C VAL A 156 6.00 -3.57 -15.57
N ALA A 157 4.70 -3.47 -15.27
CA ALA A 157 4.17 -2.50 -14.33
C ALA A 157 4.67 -2.72 -12.89
N MET A 158 5.04 -3.95 -12.54
CA MET A 158 5.56 -4.30 -11.22
C MET A 158 7.09 -4.23 -11.14
N TRP A 159 7.78 -4.19 -12.27
CA TRP A 159 9.21 -4.40 -12.36
C TRP A 159 10.05 -3.15 -12.06
N ARG A 160 9.54 -1.94 -12.29
CA ARG A 160 10.31 -0.69 -12.15
C ARG A 160 10.67 -0.28 -10.73
N ARG A 161 10.04 -0.83 -9.71
CA ARG A 161 10.29 -0.41 -8.32
C ARG A 161 11.66 -0.82 -7.75
N ARG A 162 12.42 -1.70 -8.41
CA ARG A 162 13.67 -2.29 -7.86
C ARG A 162 14.93 -2.18 -8.70
N GLN A 163 14.89 -1.65 -9.91
CA GLN A 163 16.08 -1.69 -10.77
C GLN A 163 16.87 -0.37 -10.79
N ARG A 164 17.65 -0.12 -9.76
CA ARG A 164 18.76 0.84 -9.88
C ARG A 164 20.02 0.28 -10.53
N ARG A 165 20.12 -1.01 -10.90
CA ARG A 165 21.41 -1.57 -11.37
C ARG A 165 21.40 -2.78 -12.32
N LYS A 166 20.44 -2.96 -13.23
CA LYS A 166 20.69 -3.91 -14.34
C LYS A 166 20.15 -3.35 -15.67
N ARG A 167 21.07 -3.15 -16.62
CA ARG A 167 20.75 -2.70 -17.97
C ARG A 167 19.89 -3.76 -18.67
N LEU A 168 18.76 -3.36 -19.24
CA LEU A 168 18.00 -4.13 -20.20
C LEU A 168 18.93 -4.46 -21.39
N ARG A 169 19.31 -5.69 -21.55
CA ARG A 169 19.86 -6.17 -22.84
C ARG A 169 18.65 -6.64 -23.66
N LEU A 170 18.31 -5.85 -24.66
CA LEU A 170 17.41 -6.30 -25.71
C LEU A 170 18.09 -7.49 -26.41
N ALA A 171 17.41 -8.63 -26.51
CA ALA A 171 17.88 -9.74 -27.32
C ALA A 171 18.03 -9.26 -28.77
N LYS A 172 19.18 -9.52 -29.38
CA LYS A 172 19.35 -9.27 -30.82
C LYS A 172 18.40 -10.20 -31.58
N PRO A 173 17.75 -9.70 -32.64
CA PRO A 173 16.99 -10.60 -33.51
C PRO A 173 17.94 -11.65 -34.05
N GLN A 174 17.55 -12.90 -33.98
CA GLN A 174 18.26 -13.98 -34.66
C GLN A 174 18.10 -13.76 -36.16
N GLN A 175 19.24 -13.69 -36.89
CA GLN A 175 19.31 -13.75 -38.35
C GLN A 175 19.04 -15.16 -38.83
#